data_2c4242681b6aadc311b72deecae85ebd
#
_entry.id   2c4242681b6aadc311b72deecae85ebd
#
_cell.length_a   1.000
_cell.length_b   1.000
_cell.length_c   1.000
_cell.angle_alpha   90.00
_cell.angle_beta   90.00
_cell.angle_gamma   90.00
#
_symmetry.space_group_name_H-M   'P 1'
#
loop_
_entity.id
_entity.type
_entity.pdbx_description
1 polymer ?
#
loop_
_entity_poly.entity_id
_entity_poly.type
_entity_poly.pdbx_seq_one_letter_code
_entity_poly.pdbx_strand_id
1 'polypeptide(L)'
;MSNGPGPDHGDEPFRASEVERLVEDIDLDPFLGTPVDPLAEPLEQPVPVEAQTPPLLVLRDLLVDERFPELFARALRAADPDFRELFPRDATPVLRDFARAMRWAFETTEYARGDRAKVDEVVEFARHLGADHRKLELTPGHHRRFGEALAHTLRHLAGRAWDDRLETTLGTAYRVLSTALQQGAAADEGPARVGATVVEILRPTRDVVVVRLISDVMVDYHPGQYLSVLTPYAPGVWRRLSPSIPSNPAGQIEFHVRDVPGGALSGSLVRSVGVGDRWVLARPLGMLEVDRSEPTRDVLMIAGGTGIAPLRCLLLDMMRHADNPRVHLFYGARFPGDLYDLPTLVDLAATAPWLTIQPVAEEDENPWWAGPRQDLPRTLHRRQTGTLVRAVTQWGSWADRQVIVSGSPEMLRATVRGLVAAGTPRENISFDRP
;
A
#
# COMPACT_ATOMS: atom_id res chain seq x y z
N MET A 1 -41.80 -23.65 -25.33
CA MET A 1 -40.43 -24.15 -25.16
C MET A 1 -39.74 -23.20 -24.23
N SER A 2 -39.44 -23.68 -23.07
CA SER A 2 -39.06 -22.97 -21.86
C SER A 2 -37.59 -22.53 -21.93
N ASN A 3 -37.33 -21.21 -21.79
CA ASN A 3 -35.99 -20.69 -21.48
C ASN A 3 -35.90 -20.62 -19.96
N GLY A 4 -35.02 -21.45 -19.40
CA GLY A 4 -34.61 -21.35 -17.99
C GLY A 4 -33.60 -20.22 -17.78
N PRO A 5 -33.59 -19.60 -16.60
CA PRO A 5 -32.62 -18.57 -16.27
C PRO A 5 -31.23 -19.19 -16.05
N GLY A 6 -30.20 -18.52 -16.55
CA GLY A 6 -28.79 -18.84 -16.29
C GLY A 6 -28.42 -18.57 -14.83
N PRO A 7 -27.31 -19.14 -14.34
CA PRO A 7 -26.89 -18.96 -12.96
C PRO A 7 -26.42 -17.53 -12.72
N ASP A 8 -27.08 -16.92 -11.74
CA ASP A 8 -26.73 -15.65 -11.13
C ASP A 8 -25.44 -15.86 -10.31
N HIS A 9 -24.29 -15.37 -10.79
CA HIS A 9 -23.07 -15.27 -10.02
C HIS A 9 -23.12 -13.94 -9.25
N GLY A 10 -23.83 -13.96 -8.12
CA GLY A 10 -23.79 -12.86 -7.18
C GLY A 10 -22.41 -12.74 -6.55
N ASP A 11 -21.78 -11.60 -6.77
CA ASP A 11 -20.64 -11.09 -5.98
C ASP A 11 -21.15 -10.85 -4.53
N GLU A 12 -21.09 -11.89 -3.70
CA GLU A 12 -21.22 -11.69 -2.26
C GLU A 12 -19.86 -11.26 -1.68
N PRO A 13 -19.80 -10.15 -0.94
CA PRO A 13 -18.58 -9.78 -0.25
C PRO A 13 -18.20 -10.87 0.76
N PHE A 14 -16.92 -11.16 0.87
CA PHE A 14 -16.33 -12.14 1.78
C PHE A 14 -16.98 -12.04 3.16
N ARG A 15 -17.74 -13.07 3.57
CA ARG A 15 -18.46 -13.05 4.85
C ARG A 15 -17.49 -13.26 6.00
N ALA A 16 -17.68 -12.55 7.10
CA ALA A 16 -16.93 -12.70 8.35
C ALA A 16 -16.78 -14.16 8.81
N SER A 17 -17.76 -15.01 8.49
CA SER A 17 -17.75 -16.45 8.80
C SER A 17 -16.72 -17.28 8.01
N GLU A 18 -16.23 -16.79 6.86
CA GLU A 18 -15.16 -17.47 6.10
C GLU A 18 -13.78 -17.07 6.63
N VAL A 19 -13.64 -15.82 7.08
CA VAL A 19 -12.44 -15.36 7.78
C VAL A 19 -12.26 -16.11 9.11
N GLU A 20 -13.35 -16.36 9.85
CA GLU A 20 -13.34 -17.15 11.08
C GLU A 20 -12.83 -18.58 10.86
N ARG A 21 -13.28 -19.28 9.79
CA ARG A 21 -12.80 -20.64 9.49
C ARG A 21 -11.32 -20.68 9.10
N LEU A 22 -10.80 -19.65 8.42
CA LEU A 22 -9.39 -19.57 8.04
C LEU A 22 -8.48 -19.26 9.23
N VAL A 23 -9.02 -18.63 10.30
CA VAL A 23 -8.32 -18.37 11.55
C VAL A 23 -8.29 -19.62 12.44
N GLU A 24 -9.32 -20.47 12.39
CA GLU A 24 -9.39 -21.73 13.13
C GLU A 24 -8.27 -22.72 12.76
N ASP A 25 -7.73 -22.64 11.53
CA ASP A 25 -6.62 -23.48 11.06
C ASP A 25 -5.23 -23.02 11.55
N ILE A 26 -5.13 -21.87 12.22
CA ILE A 26 -3.87 -21.37 12.79
C ILE A 26 -3.91 -21.57 14.30
N ASP A 27 -3.07 -22.48 14.81
CA ASP A 27 -2.89 -22.67 16.24
C ASP A 27 -2.27 -21.42 16.87
N LEU A 28 -3.13 -20.57 17.48
CA LEU A 28 -2.76 -19.36 18.19
C LEU A 28 -2.53 -19.60 19.70
N ASP A 29 -2.84 -20.78 20.22
CA ASP A 29 -2.73 -21.12 21.65
C ASP A 29 -1.35 -20.80 22.26
N PRO A 30 -0.22 -20.93 21.55
CA PRO A 30 1.08 -20.54 22.10
C PRO A 30 1.22 -19.05 22.43
N PHE A 31 0.35 -18.18 21.84
CA PHE A 31 0.38 -16.73 22.05
C PHE A 31 -0.69 -16.23 23.02
N LEU A 32 -1.70 -17.06 23.29
CA LEU A 32 -2.76 -16.77 24.25
C LEU A 32 -2.29 -17.26 25.61
N GLY A 33 -1.68 -16.39 26.40
CA GLY A 33 -1.33 -16.71 27.78
C GLY A 33 -2.54 -17.25 28.56
N THR A 34 -2.32 -18.21 29.46
CA THR A 34 -3.35 -18.75 30.36
C THR A 34 -4.10 -17.61 31.05
N PRO A 35 -5.44 -17.61 31.08
CA PRO A 35 -6.21 -16.59 31.80
C PRO A 35 -5.79 -16.56 33.24
N VAL A 36 -5.35 -15.42 33.76
CA VAL A 36 -5.08 -15.24 35.20
C VAL A 36 -6.43 -15.21 35.88
N ASP A 37 -6.68 -16.17 36.77
CA ASP A 37 -7.86 -16.23 37.63
C ASP A 37 -7.87 -14.96 38.51
N PRO A 38 -8.86 -14.06 38.42
CA PRO A 38 -8.91 -12.85 39.22
C PRO A 38 -9.23 -13.05 40.69
N LEU A 39 -9.41 -14.29 41.14
CA LEU A 39 -9.76 -14.67 42.53
C LEU A 39 -8.68 -15.46 43.26
N ALA A 40 -7.46 -15.57 42.72
CA ALA A 40 -6.35 -16.18 43.43
C ALA A 40 -5.92 -15.25 44.59
N GLU A 41 -6.03 -15.74 45.82
CA GLU A 41 -5.55 -15.03 47.03
C GLU A 41 -4.06 -14.68 46.92
N PRO A 42 -3.62 -13.51 47.46
CA PRO A 42 -2.23 -13.09 47.43
C PRO A 42 -1.39 -14.04 48.34
N LEU A 43 -0.54 -14.82 47.70
CA LEU A 43 0.51 -15.58 48.38
C LEU A 43 1.54 -14.60 48.96
N GLU A 44 1.96 -14.90 50.21
CA GLU A 44 3.00 -14.18 50.94
C GLU A 44 4.24 -13.92 50.08
N GLN A 45 4.82 -12.72 50.24
CA GLN A 45 5.86 -12.08 49.46
C GLN A 45 6.93 -13.05 48.94
N PRO A 46 7.00 -13.32 47.64
CA PRO A 46 8.17 -13.94 47.07
C PRO A 46 9.29 -12.90 46.94
N VAL A 47 10.51 -13.35 47.21
CA VAL A 47 11.78 -12.68 46.89
C VAL A 47 11.69 -12.08 45.47
N PRO A 48 12.17 -10.85 45.21
CA PRO A 48 12.12 -10.24 43.90
C PRO A 48 12.95 -11.08 42.93
N VAL A 49 12.28 -11.93 42.17
CA VAL A 49 12.80 -12.48 40.93
C VAL A 49 12.78 -11.31 39.97
N GLU A 50 13.94 -10.89 39.48
CA GLU A 50 14.02 -9.96 38.34
C GLU A 50 13.05 -10.50 37.29
N ALA A 51 12.02 -9.72 36.96
CA ALA A 51 11.03 -10.10 35.97
C ALA A 51 11.80 -10.31 34.65
N GLN A 52 11.99 -11.57 34.25
CA GLN A 52 12.70 -11.90 33.02
C GLN A 52 11.95 -11.24 31.87
N THR A 53 12.64 -10.44 31.10
CA THR A 53 12.06 -9.81 29.89
C THR A 53 11.41 -10.89 29.03
N PRO A 54 10.14 -10.71 28.59
CA PRO A 54 9.47 -11.66 27.74
C PRO A 54 10.27 -11.99 26.47
N PRO A 55 10.33 -13.25 26.03
CA PRO A 55 11.16 -13.66 24.89
C PRO A 55 10.90 -12.86 23.62
N LEU A 56 9.63 -12.53 23.32
CA LEU A 56 9.29 -11.72 22.13
C LEU A 56 9.90 -10.32 22.20
N LEU A 57 9.99 -9.71 23.40
CA LEU A 57 10.61 -8.39 23.55
C LEU A 57 12.13 -8.46 23.42
N VAL A 58 12.77 -9.55 23.89
CA VAL A 58 14.20 -9.78 23.64
C VAL A 58 14.45 -9.92 22.14
N LEU A 59 13.68 -10.75 21.44
CA LEU A 59 13.80 -10.92 19.99
C LEU A 59 13.55 -9.61 19.23
N ARG A 60 12.58 -8.81 19.66
CA ARG A 60 12.32 -7.46 19.13
C ARG A 60 13.56 -6.57 19.24
N ASP A 61 14.24 -6.58 20.38
CA ASP A 61 15.37 -5.71 20.64
C ASP A 61 16.61 -6.12 19.83
N LEU A 62 16.79 -7.39 19.54
CA LEU A 62 17.82 -7.86 18.62
C LEU A 62 17.64 -7.36 17.17
N LEU A 63 16.40 -7.13 16.73
CA LEU A 63 16.09 -6.57 15.40
C LEU A 63 16.42 -5.07 15.25
N VAL A 64 16.73 -4.36 16.36
CA VAL A 64 17.15 -2.95 16.34
C VAL A 64 18.66 -2.80 16.09
N ASP A 65 19.44 -3.86 16.29
CA ASP A 65 20.89 -3.82 16.12
C ASP A 65 21.25 -3.36 14.70
N GLU A 66 22.09 -2.35 14.60
CA GLU A 66 22.49 -1.77 13.31
C GLU A 66 23.18 -2.79 12.38
N ARG A 67 23.75 -3.86 12.94
CA ARG A 67 24.40 -4.95 12.20
C ARG A 67 23.41 -5.95 11.62
N PHE A 68 22.15 -5.97 12.14
CA PHE A 68 21.15 -6.96 11.72
C PHE A 68 20.99 -7.04 10.19
N PRO A 69 20.78 -5.96 9.43
CA PRO A 69 20.53 -6.04 7.98
C PRO A 69 21.70 -6.67 7.23
N GLU A 70 22.95 -6.34 7.61
CA GLU A 70 24.13 -6.88 6.96
C GLU A 70 24.34 -8.37 7.28
N LEU A 71 24.24 -8.74 8.56
CA LEU A 71 24.38 -10.12 9.00
C LEU A 71 23.30 -11.00 8.39
N PHE A 72 22.07 -10.51 8.37
CA PHE A 72 20.93 -11.25 7.80
C PHE A 72 21.07 -11.41 6.28
N ALA A 73 21.47 -10.36 5.55
CA ALA A 73 21.77 -10.46 4.13
C ALA A 73 22.87 -11.50 3.83
N ARG A 74 23.87 -11.61 4.71
CA ARG A 74 24.92 -12.63 4.59
C ARG A 74 24.40 -14.03 4.84
N ALA A 75 23.58 -14.19 5.89
CA ALA A 75 22.96 -15.47 6.23
C ALA A 75 22.01 -15.96 5.13
N LEU A 76 21.18 -15.08 4.56
CA LEU A 76 20.29 -15.38 3.45
C LEU A 76 21.05 -15.87 2.22
N ARG A 77 22.12 -15.19 1.83
CA ARG A 77 22.96 -15.61 0.68
C ARG A 77 23.67 -16.93 0.91
N ALA A 78 24.01 -17.24 2.16
CA ALA A 78 24.61 -18.54 2.51
C ALA A 78 23.59 -19.67 2.54
N ALA A 79 22.34 -19.37 2.94
CA ALA A 79 21.25 -20.35 2.98
C ALA A 79 20.74 -20.75 1.59
N ASP A 80 20.68 -19.79 0.67
CA ASP A 80 20.22 -20.02 -0.69
C ASP A 80 20.75 -18.96 -1.67
N PRO A 81 21.52 -19.35 -2.70
CA PRO A 81 22.00 -18.45 -3.74
C PRO A 81 20.86 -17.72 -4.49
N ASP A 82 19.66 -18.34 -4.61
CA ASP A 82 18.52 -17.81 -5.35
C ASP A 82 17.94 -16.55 -4.65
N PHE A 83 18.18 -16.37 -3.35
CA PHE A 83 17.82 -15.14 -2.66
C PHE A 83 18.47 -13.88 -3.26
N ARG A 84 19.58 -14.04 -3.99
CA ARG A 84 20.21 -12.91 -4.69
C ARG A 84 19.31 -12.32 -5.77
N GLU A 85 18.46 -13.13 -6.41
CA GLU A 85 17.55 -12.69 -7.46
C GLU A 85 16.25 -12.06 -6.90
N LEU A 86 15.90 -12.42 -5.66
CA LEU A 86 14.68 -11.92 -5.01
C LEU A 86 14.86 -10.52 -4.40
N PHE A 87 16.09 -10.07 -4.16
CA PHE A 87 16.40 -8.80 -3.53
C PHE A 87 17.08 -7.83 -4.49
N PRO A 88 16.90 -6.51 -4.31
CA PRO A 88 17.71 -5.51 -5.01
C PRO A 88 19.19 -5.68 -4.66
N ARG A 89 20.10 -5.11 -5.48
CA ARG A 89 21.55 -5.18 -5.24
C ARG A 89 21.95 -4.73 -3.84
N ASP A 90 21.34 -3.65 -3.35
CA ASP A 90 21.38 -3.24 -1.95
C ASP A 90 20.09 -3.68 -1.26
N ALA A 91 20.15 -4.77 -0.52
CA ALA A 91 19.03 -5.31 0.23
C ALA A 91 18.81 -4.58 1.59
N THR A 92 19.75 -3.73 2.01
CA THR A 92 19.72 -3.10 3.35
C THR A 92 18.40 -2.37 3.65
N PRO A 93 17.85 -1.54 2.75
CA PRO A 93 16.57 -0.87 3.01
C PRO A 93 15.42 -1.85 3.23
N VAL A 94 15.32 -2.89 2.38
CA VAL A 94 14.25 -3.90 2.45
C VAL A 94 14.37 -4.71 3.75
N LEU A 95 15.59 -5.07 4.17
CA LEU A 95 15.82 -5.81 5.41
C LEU A 95 15.57 -4.96 6.66
N ARG A 96 15.77 -3.65 6.59
CA ARG A 96 15.34 -2.72 7.67
C ARG A 96 13.80 -2.64 7.75
N ASP A 97 13.10 -2.64 6.62
CA ASP A 97 11.64 -2.67 6.59
C ASP A 97 11.10 -3.98 7.15
N PHE A 98 11.72 -5.10 6.78
CA PHE A 98 11.43 -6.41 7.37
C PHE A 98 11.63 -6.38 8.89
N ALA A 99 12.76 -5.89 9.40
CA ALA A 99 13.03 -5.78 10.82
C ALA A 99 11.96 -4.94 11.56
N ARG A 100 11.51 -3.83 10.94
CA ARG A 100 10.43 -3.00 11.49
C ARG A 100 9.10 -3.74 11.57
N ALA A 101 8.75 -4.48 10.53
CA ALA A 101 7.51 -5.27 10.50
C ALA A 101 7.53 -6.38 11.57
N MET A 102 8.65 -7.12 11.68
CA MET A 102 8.81 -8.16 12.70
C MET A 102 8.77 -7.59 14.12
N ARG A 103 9.42 -6.44 14.35
CA ARG A 103 9.35 -5.74 15.63
C ARG A 103 7.92 -5.39 16.02
N TRP A 104 7.18 -4.78 15.10
CA TRP A 104 5.78 -4.46 15.31
C TRP A 104 4.95 -5.71 15.63
N ALA A 105 5.16 -6.81 14.90
CA ALA A 105 4.46 -8.06 15.12
C ALA A 105 4.76 -8.64 16.53
N PHE A 106 6.02 -8.66 16.94
CA PHE A 106 6.43 -9.16 18.27
C PHE A 106 5.89 -8.26 19.39
N GLU A 107 5.97 -6.94 19.24
CA GLU A 107 5.41 -5.98 20.19
C GLU A 107 3.89 -6.13 20.33
N THR A 108 3.18 -6.16 19.23
CA THR A 108 1.72 -6.25 19.21
C THR A 108 1.27 -7.56 19.85
N THR A 109 1.93 -8.69 19.51
CA THR A 109 1.63 -10.01 20.09
C THR A 109 1.89 -10.03 21.58
N GLU A 110 3.02 -9.53 22.06
CA GLU A 110 3.36 -9.51 23.49
C GLU A 110 2.38 -8.65 24.30
N TYR A 111 2.04 -7.46 23.78
CA TYR A 111 1.12 -6.55 24.47
C TYR A 111 -0.36 -6.86 24.26
N ALA A 112 -0.67 -7.84 23.42
CA ALA A 112 -2.04 -8.33 23.26
C ALA A 112 -2.60 -8.89 24.58
N ARG A 113 -1.75 -9.50 25.44
CA ARG A 113 -2.15 -10.04 26.76
C ARG A 113 -3.42 -10.88 26.71
N GLY A 114 -3.55 -11.74 25.70
CA GLY A 114 -4.75 -12.56 25.48
C GLY A 114 -5.87 -11.86 24.69
N ASP A 115 -5.70 -10.62 24.25
CA ASP A 115 -6.60 -9.96 23.30
C ASP A 115 -6.40 -10.56 21.90
N ARG A 116 -7.28 -11.51 21.56
CA ARG A 116 -7.23 -12.22 20.27
C ARG A 116 -7.30 -11.27 19.07
N ALA A 117 -8.07 -10.20 19.15
CA ALA A 117 -8.24 -9.25 18.04
C ALA A 117 -6.92 -8.60 17.62
N LYS A 118 -6.01 -8.35 18.57
CA LYS A 118 -4.68 -7.80 18.27
C LYS A 118 -3.74 -8.83 17.63
N VAL A 119 -3.86 -10.09 18.01
CA VAL A 119 -3.10 -11.18 17.37
C VAL A 119 -3.62 -11.40 15.95
N ASP A 120 -4.94 -11.40 15.77
CA ASP A 120 -5.58 -11.51 14.46
C ASP A 120 -5.16 -10.35 13.52
N GLU A 121 -4.97 -9.13 14.05
CA GLU A 121 -4.41 -8.01 13.28
C GLU A 121 -3.03 -8.32 12.70
N VAL A 122 -2.16 -8.96 13.48
CA VAL A 122 -0.81 -9.35 13.03
C VAL A 122 -0.88 -10.45 11.97
N VAL A 123 -1.74 -11.43 12.16
CA VAL A 123 -1.96 -12.54 11.22
C VAL A 123 -2.53 -12.01 9.91
N GLU A 124 -3.53 -11.12 9.97
CA GLU A 124 -4.15 -10.52 8.78
C GLU A 124 -3.16 -9.63 8.02
N PHE A 125 -2.34 -8.85 8.73
CA PHE A 125 -1.24 -8.13 8.11
C PHE A 125 -0.29 -9.07 7.36
N ALA A 126 0.07 -10.22 7.95
CA ALA A 126 0.92 -11.20 7.29
C ALA A 126 0.25 -11.82 6.05
N ARG A 127 -1.07 -12.07 6.05
CA ARG A 127 -1.83 -12.52 4.88
C ARG A 127 -1.80 -11.48 3.75
N HIS A 128 -2.08 -10.23 4.06
CA HIS A 128 -2.01 -9.13 3.08
C HIS A 128 -0.62 -8.99 2.48
N LEU A 129 0.41 -9.11 3.32
CA LEU A 129 1.79 -9.11 2.87
C LEU A 129 2.09 -10.32 1.97
N GLY A 130 1.54 -11.49 2.28
CA GLY A 130 1.64 -12.69 1.48
C GLY A 130 1.02 -12.52 0.09
N ALA A 131 -0.15 -11.91 0.01
CA ALA A 131 -0.80 -11.56 -1.24
C ALA A 131 0.08 -10.64 -2.11
N ASP A 132 0.73 -9.62 -1.51
CA ASP A 132 1.70 -8.77 -2.22
C ASP A 132 2.98 -9.55 -2.62
N HIS A 133 3.45 -10.48 -1.77
CA HIS A 133 4.66 -11.28 -2.04
C HIS A 133 4.46 -12.38 -3.07
N ARG A 134 3.24 -12.68 -3.51
CA ARG A 134 2.96 -13.64 -4.57
C ARG A 134 3.78 -13.36 -5.84
N LYS A 135 4.02 -12.09 -6.15
CA LYS A 135 4.88 -11.65 -7.25
C LYS A 135 6.34 -12.14 -7.15
N LEU A 136 6.78 -12.57 -5.98
CA LEU A 136 8.12 -13.12 -5.75
C LEU A 136 8.17 -14.64 -5.98
N GLU A 137 7.01 -15.29 -6.15
CA GLU A 137 6.88 -16.74 -6.40
C GLU A 137 7.62 -17.59 -5.36
N LEU A 138 7.53 -17.18 -4.08
CA LEU A 138 8.21 -17.85 -3.00
C LEU A 138 7.66 -19.26 -2.78
N THR A 139 8.56 -20.24 -2.68
CA THR A 139 8.24 -21.63 -2.38
C THR A 139 8.26 -21.89 -0.87
N PRO A 140 7.63 -22.97 -0.35
CA PRO A 140 7.79 -23.39 1.03
C PRO A 140 9.26 -23.59 1.44
N GLY A 141 10.13 -23.98 0.49
CA GLY A 141 11.57 -24.08 0.71
C GLY A 141 12.23 -22.73 0.98
N HIS A 142 11.82 -21.67 0.28
CA HIS A 142 12.30 -20.30 0.54
C HIS A 142 11.91 -19.84 1.93
N HIS A 143 10.65 -20.04 2.35
CA HIS A 143 10.19 -19.67 3.71
C HIS A 143 10.99 -20.38 4.80
N ARG A 144 11.25 -21.69 4.65
CA ARG A 144 12.06 -22.44 5.60
C ARG A 144 13.48 -21.89 5.72
N ARG A 145 14.19 -21.73 4.58
CA ARG A 145 15.57 -21.22 4.59
C ARG A 145 15.67 -19.79 5.09
N PHE A 146 14.65 -18.98 4.83
CA PHE A 146 14.55 -17.63 5.37
C PHE A 146 14.45 -17.64 6.91
N GLY A 147 13.61 -18.51 7.46
CA GLY A 147 13.51 -18.72 8.92
C GLY A 147 14.80 -19.20 9.55
N GLU A 148 15.48 -20.17 8.93
CA GLU A 148 16.79 -20.67 9.35
C GLU A 148 17.85 -19.55 9.37
N ALA A 149 17.90 -18.74 8.33
CA ALA A 149 18.80 -17.58 8.25
C ALA A 149 18.49 -16.52 9.32
N LEU A 150 17.20 -16.28 9.58
CA LEU A 150 16.76 -15.36 10.64
C LEU A 150 17.19 -15.87 12.02
N ALA A 151 16.92 -17.14 12.35
CA ALA A 151 17.34 -17.75 13.60
C ALA A 151 18.86 -17.73 13.77
N HIS A 152 19.61 -18.05 12.72
CA HIS A 152 21.09 -17.95 12.74
C HIS A 152 21.57 -16.54 13.07
N THR A 153 20.97 -15.53 12.44
CA THR A 153 21.34 -14.11 12.63
C THR A 153 21.04 -13.65 14.06
N LEU A 154 19.83 -13.92 14.57
CA LEU A 154 19.44 -13.51 15.90
C LEU A 154 20.24 -14.25 16.99
N ARG A 155 20.55 -15.54 16.80
CA ARG A 155 21.42 -16.32 17.67
C ARG A 155 22.84 -15.71 17.72
N HIS A 156 23.36 -15.29 16.58
CA HIS A 156 24.67 -14.62 16.51
C HIS A 156 24.68 -13.29 17.28
N LEU A 157 23.62 -12.47 17.13
CA LEU A 157 23.47 -11.19 17.82
C LEU A 157 23.29 -11.35 19.33
N ALA A 158 22.50 -12.32 19.77
CA ALA A 158 22.25 -12.58 21.18
C ALA A 158 23.47 -13.20 21.90
N GLY A 159 24.33 -13.91 21.16
CA GLY A 159 25.53 -14.57 21.72
C GLY A 159 25.17 -15.50 22.89
N ARG A 160 25.75 -15.26 24.07
CA ARG A 160 25.51 -16.09 25.27
C ARG A 160 24.11 -15.94 25.88
N ALA A 161 23.36 -14.92 25.51
CA ALA A 161 21.99 -14.72 25.98
C ALA A 161 20.95 -15.56 25.21
N TRP A 162 21.37 -16.26 24.15
CA TRP A 162 20.48 -17.17 23.40
C TRP A 162 20.23 -18.45 24.20
N ASP A 163 18.98 -18.79 24.37
CA ASP A 163 18.52 -19.97 25.09
C ASP A 163 17.39 -20.71 24.35
N ASP A 164 16.97 -21.87 24.87
CA ASP A 164 15.90 -22.68 24.27
C ASP A 164 14.54 -21.95 24.24
N ARG A 165 14.30 -21.01 25.16
CA ARG A 165 13.06 -20.22 25.18
C ARG A 165 13.02 -19.26 23.99
N LEU A 166 14.12 -18.57 23.72
CA LEU A 166 14.22 -17.67 22.55
C LEU A 166 14.12 -18.48 21.26
N GLU A 167 14.79 -19.63 21.17
CA GLU A 167 14.71 -20.54 20.01
C GLU A 167 13.27 -20.98 19.74
N THR A 168 12.56 -21.49 20.76
CA THR A 168 11.19 -21.98 20.65
C THR A 168 10.22 -20.87 20.32
N THR A 169 10.36 -19.71 20.97
CA THR A 169 9.50 -18.54 20.73
C THR A 169 9.65 -18.01 19.31
N LEU A 170 10.90 -17.85 18.83
CA LEU A 170 11.15 -17.43 17.45
C LEU A 170 10.56 -18.42 16.44
N GLY A 171 10.81 -19.72 16.66
CA GLY A 171 10.33 -20.78 15.77
C GLY A 171 8.81 -20.79 15.67
N THR A 172 8.11 -20.58 16.78
CA THR A 172 6.64 -20.52 16.81
C THR A 172 6.13 -19.26 16.13
N ALA A 173 6.63 -18.08 16.50
CA ALA A 173 6.23 -16.81 15.91
C ALA A 173 6.47 -16.79 14.39
N TYR A 174 7.64 -17.24 13.95
CA TYR A 174 7.96 -17.31 12.53
C TYR A 174 7.06 -18.28 11.76
N ARG A 175 6.74 -19.43 12.34
CA ARG A 175 5.84 -20.42 11.73
C ARG A 175 4.45 -19.84 11.51
N VAL A 176 3.87 -19.18 12.51
CA VAL A 176 2.55 -18.52 12.38
C VAL A 176 2.58 -17.47 11.25
N LEU A 177 3.56 -16.55 11.29
CA LEU A 177 3.67 -15.50 10.29
C LEU A 177 3.93 -16.05 8.88
N SER A 178 4.82 -17.04 8.73
CA SER A 178 5.12 -17.61 7.42
C SER A 178 3.95 -18.43 6.86
N THR A 179 3.15 -19.09 7.71
CA THR A 179 1.92 -19.78 7.32
C THR A 179 0.88 -18.78 6.82
N ALA A 180 0.65 -17.70 7.56
CA ALA A 180 -0.26 -16.64 7.15
C ALA A 180 0.17 -15.98 5.82
N LEU A 181 1.47 -15.72 5.64
CA LEU A 181 2.04 -15.26 4.37
C LEU A 181 1.72 -16.22 3.21
N GLN A 182 1.94 -17.52 3.40
CA GLN A 182 1.67 -18.53 2.38
C GLN A 182 0.17 -18.65 2.06
N GLN A 183 -0.69 -18.57 3.07
CA GLN A 183 -2.14 -18.53 2.89
C GLN A 183 -2.57 -17.31 2.06
N GLY A 184 -2.07 -16.12 2.39
CA GLY A 184 -2.33 -14.90 1.64
C GLY A 184 -1.86 -14.98 0.18
N ALA A 185 -0.69 -15.59 -0.06
CA ALA A 185 -0.19 -15.81 -1.42
C ALA A 185 -1.03 -16.82 -2.22
N ALA A 186 -1.64 -17.81 -1.54
CA ALA A 186 -2.45 -18.86 -2.16
C ALA A 186 -3.92 -18.44 -2.37
N ALA A 187 -4.38 -17.37 -1.75
CA ALA A 187 -5.78 -16.94 -1.79
C ALA A 187 -6.27 -16.41 -3.15
N ASP A 188 -5.37 -16.26 -4.13
CA ASP A 188 -5.67 -15.71 -5.45
C ASP A 188 -5.28 -16.70 -6.56
N GLU A 189 -6.18 -16.97 -7.49
CA GLU A 189 -6.02 -17.96 -8.56
C GLU A 189 -5.40 -17.39 -9.85
N GLY A 190 -5.37 -16.05 -10.03
CA GLY A 190 -4.81 -15.41 -11.22
C GLY A 190 -3.29 -15.59 -11.37
N PRO A 191 -2.65 -15.14 -12.46
CA PRO A 191 -1.21 -15.18 -12.63
C PRO A 191 -0.49 -14.31 -11.59
N ALA A 192 0.60 -14.80 -11.00
CA ALA A 192 1.41 -14.05 -10.05
C ALA A 192 2.05 -12.81 -10.70
N ARG A 193 2.35 -12.90 -11.99
CA ARG A 193 2.99 -11.87 -12.79
C ARG A 193 2.38 -11.82 -14.19
N VAL A 194 2.22 -10.61 -14.72
CA VAL A 194 1.75 -10.36 -16.08
C VAL A 194 2.76 -9.47 -16.80
N GLY A 195 3.21 -9.88 -17.98
CA GLY A 195 4.05 -9.03 -18.82
C GLY A 195 3.22 -7.91 -19.47
N ALA A 196 3.84 -6.75 -19.68
CA ALA A 196 3.24 -5.64 -20.39
C ALA A 196 4.29 -4.91 -21.24
N THR A 197 3.88 -4.38 -22.40
CA THR A 197 4.75 -3.64 -23.30
C THR A 197 4.37 -2.17 -23.31
N VAL A 198 5.35 -1.28 -23.18
CA VAL A 198 5.17 0.16 -23.33
C VAL A 198 4.86 0.48 -24.78
N VAL A 199 3.70 1.09 -25.03
CA VAL A 199 3.23 1.44 -26.39
C VAL A 199 3.22 2.94 -26.67
N GLU A 200 3.12 3.76 -25.62
CA GLU A 200 3.11 5.22 -25.75
C GLU A 200 3.73 5.89 -24.52
N ILE A 201 4.39 7.02 -24.76
CA ILE A 201 5.04 7.81 -23.72
C ILE A 201 4.74 9.27 -23.96
N LEU A 202 4.21 9.95 -22.93
CA LEU A 202 4.01 11.40 -22.91
C LEU A 202 4.87 12.00 -21.79
N ARG A 203 5.46 13.15 -22.03
CA ARG A 203 6.24 13.90 -21.03
C ARG A 203 5.61 15.27 -20.83
N PRO A 204 4.52 15.36 -20.04
CA PRO A 204 3.78 16.60 -19.87
C PRO A 204 4.58 17.66 -19.10
N THR A 205 5.51 17.25 -18.23
CA THR A 205 6.44 18.14 -17.55
C THR A 205 7.86 17.54 -17.57
N ARG A 206 8.82 18.30 -17.12
CA ARG A 206 10.22 17.87 -17.03
C ARG A 206 10.43 16.66 -16.08
N ASP A 207 9.62 16.58 -15.04
CA ASP A 207 9.76 15.58 -13.97
C ASP A 207 8.61 14.56 -13.93
N VAL A 208 7.71 14.58 -14.91
CA VAL A 208 6.59 13.64 -15.04
C VAL A 208 6.60 12.96 -16.38
N VAL A 209 6.43 11.64 -16.37
CA VAL A 209 6.17 10.83 -17.56
C VAL A 209 4.85 10.08 -17.37
N VAL A 210 4.03 10.08 -18.41
CA VAL A 210 2.84 9.23 -18.55
C VAL A 210 3.22 8.08 -19.46
N VAL A 211 3.05 6.85 -18.98
CA VAL A 211 3.44 5.62 -19.69
C VAL A 211 2.20 4.79 -19.93
N ARG A 212 1.90 4.49 -21.20
CA ARG A 212 0.83 3.56 -21.60
C ARG A 212 1.42 2.23 -21.98
N LEU A 213 0.80 1.18 -21.46
CA LEU A 213 1.19 -0.19 -21.70
C LEU A 213 0.01 -0.99 -22.26
N ILE A 214 0.34 -2.08 -22.95
CA ILE A 214 -0.61 -3.17 -23.25
C ILE A 214 -0.09 -4.41 -22.51
N SER A 215 -0.91 -5.00 -21.66
CA SER A 215 -0.62 -6.23 -20.94
C SER A 215 -0.83 -7.46 -21.84
N ASP A 216 -0.05 -8.53 -21.60
CA ASP A 216 -0.13 -9.77 -22.38
C ASP A 216 -1.45 -10.52 -22.16
N VAL A 217 -2.04 -10.36 -20.97
CA VAL A 217 -3.38 -10.79 -20.62
C VAL A 217 -4.08 -9.64 -19.90
N MET A 218 -5.40 -9.60 -19.95
CA MET A 218 -6.17 -8.59 -19.23
C MET A 218 -5.84 -8.64 -17.74
N VAL A 219 -5.47 -7.50 -17.18
CA VAL A 219 -5.33 -7.31 -15.72
C VAL A 219 -6.60 -6.64 -15.25
N ASP A 220 -7.41 -7.40 -14.53
CA ASP A 220 -8.63 -6.90 -13.93
C ASP A 220 -8.29 -6.19 -12.61
N TYR A 221 -8.55 -4.89 -12.53
CA TYR A 221 -8.36 -4.06 -11.35
C TYR A 221 -9.53 -3.13 -11.15
N HIS A 222 -9.88 -2.91 -9.91
CA HIS A 222 -10.85 -1.88 -9.55
C HIS A 222 -10.20 -0.50 -9.59
N PRO A 223 -10.93 0.53 -10.05
CA PRO A 223 -10.48 1.91 -9.98
C PRO A 223 -10.02 2.29 -8.58
N GLY A 224 -8.86 2.96 -8.49
CA GLY A 224 -8.24 3.31 -7.20
C GLY A 224 -7.20 2.31 -6.68
N GLN A 225 -7.21 1.06 -7.15
CA GLN A 225 -6.15 0.10 -6.82
C GLN A 225 -4.80 0.48 -7.44
N TYR A 226 -3.71 -0.09 -6.89
CA TYR A 226 -2.37 0.00 -7.46
C TYR A 226 -1.87 -1.37 -7.90
N LEU A 227 -0.91 -1.38 -8.80
CA LEU A 227 -0.15 -2.56 -9.23
C LEU A 227 1.29 -2.43 -8.74
N SER A 228 1.88 -3.53 -8.27
CA SER A 228 3.33 -3.59 -8.11
C SER A 228 3.96 -3.81 -9.49
N VAL A 229 4.90 -2.95 -9.86
CA VAL A 229 5.53 -2.91 -11.19
C VAL A 229 7.02 -3.14 -11.06
N LEU A 230 7.56 -4.02 -11.89
CA LEU A 230 8.99 -4.25 -12.07
C LEU A 230 9.40 -3.81 -13.48
N THR A 231 10.48 -3.06 -13.58
CA THR A 231 10.97 -2.50 -14.85
C THR A 231 12.43 -2.85 -15.07
N PRO A 232 12.93 -2.80 -16.33
CA PRO A 232 14.33 -3.09 -16.61
C PRO A 232 15.32 -2.06 -16.01
N TYR A 233 14.83 -0.90 -15.59
CA TYR A 233 15.66 0.21 -15.07
C TYR A 233 16.11 0.04 -13.63
N ALA A 234 15.45 -0.82 -12.86
CA ALA A 234 15.83 -1.16 -11.49
C ALA A 234 15.51 -2.64 -11.22
N PRO A 235 16.34 -3.57 -11.68
CA PRO A 235 16.13 -5.01 -11.47
C PRO A 235 15.96 -5.35 -10.00
N GLY A 236 14.96 -6.17 -9.66
CA GLY A 236 14.61 -6.56 -8.30
C GLY A 236 13.89 -5.50 -7.47
N VAL A 237 13.64 -4.30 -8.04
CA VAL A 237 12.95 -3.20 -7.34
C VAL A 237 11.52 -3.08 -7.82
N TRP A 238 10.58 -3.59 -7.03
CA TRP A 238 9.16 -3.40 -7.27
C TRP A 238 8.69 -2.03 -6.77
N ARG A 239 7.78 -1.40 -7.52
CA ARG A 239 7.15 -0.13 -7.15
C ARG A 239 5.65 -0.20 -7.33
N ARG A 240 4.91 0.38 -6.40
CA ARG A 240 3.46 0.54 -6.47
C ARG A 240 3.15 1.72 -7.38
N LEU A 241 2.39 1.48 -8.43
CA LEU A 241 1.89 2.50 -9.34
C LEU A 241 0.38 2.30 -9.52
N SER A 242 -0.39 3.36 -9.34
CA SER A 242 -1.83 3.32 -9.55
C SER A 242 -2.16 3.63 -11.02
N PRO A 243 -2.97 2.79 -11.68
CA PRO A 243 -3.49 3.10 -13.00
C PRO A 243 -4.31 4.39 -13.00
N SER A 244 -4.22 5.15 -14.08
CA SER A 244 -4.99 6.39 -14.27
C SER A 244 -6.22 6.24 -15.16
N ILE A 245 -6.42 5.04 -15.72
CA ILE A 245 -7.61 4.64 -16.51
C ILE A 245 -8.18 3.35 -15.93
N PRO A 246 -9.50 3.10 -16.05
CA PRO A 246 -10.10 1.84 -15.63
C PRO A 246 -9.62 0.65 -16.45
N SER A 247 -9.66 -0.54 -15.84
CA SER A 247 -9.44 -1.81 -16.54
C SER A 247 -10.33 -1.93 -17.77
N ASN A 248 -9.78 -2.47 -18.86
CA ASN A 248 -10.49 -2.58 -20.14
C ASN A 248 -10.06 -3.83 -20.91
N PRO A 249 -10.93 -4.37 -21.80
CA PRO A 249 -10.67 -5.59 -22.55
C PRO A 249 -9.46 -5.52 -23.49
N ALA A 250 -9.00 -4.32 -23.86
CA ALA A 250 -7.81 -4.14 -24.69
C ALA A 250 -6.50 -4.30 -23.92
N GLY A 251 -6.55 -4.52 -22.61
CA GLY A 251 -5.38 -4.66 -21.74
C GLY A 251 -4.56 -3.37 -21.61
N GLN A 252 -5.15 -2.23 -21.94
CA GLN A 252 -4.48 -0.94 -21.82
C GLN A 252 -4.39 -0.51 -20.36
N ILE A 253 -3.21 -0.07 -19.95
CA ILE A 253 -2.93 0.44 -18.61
C ILE A 253 -2.11 1.72 -18.77
N GLU A 254 -2.43 2.74 -17.99
CA GLU A 254 -1.69 4.01 -18.02
C GLU A 254 -1.20 4.34 -16.59
N PHE A 255 0.08 4.68 -16.48
CA PHE A 255 0.70 5.11 -15.22
C PHE A 255 1.30 6.50 -15.36
N HIS A 256 1.16 7.31 -14.31
CA HIS A 256 1.82 8.61 -14.18
C HIS A 256 2.98 8.48 -13.19
N VAL A 257 4.20 8.72 -13.64
CA VAL A 257 5.40 8.58 -12.82
C VAL A 257 6.10 9.92 -12.71
N ARG A 258 6.39 10.34 -11.47
CA ARG A 258 7.16 11.55 -11.18
C ARG A 258 8.56 11.21 -10.71
N ASP A 259 9.55 11.96 -11.15
CA ASP A 259 10.91 11.89 -10.61
C ASP A 259 10.91 12.34 -9.15
N VAL A 260 11.34 11.43 -8.28
CA VAL A 260 11.50 11.70 -6.84
C VAL A 260 13.00 11.81 -6.57
N PRO A 261 13.50 12.96 -6.10
CA PRO A 261 14.90 13.12 -5.77
C PRO A 261 15.42 12.02 -4.82
N GLY A 262 16.49 11.35 -5.22
CA GLY A 262 17.04 10.21 -4.47
C GLY A 262 16.27 8.88 -4.66
N GLY A 263 15.21 8.85 -5.44
CA GLY A 263 14.48 7.63 -5.76
C GLY A 263 15.25 6.71 -6.72
N ALA A 264 15.37 5.43 -6.37
CA ALA A 264 16.17 4.46 -7.14
C ALA A 264 15.63 4.21 -8.56
N LEU A 265 14.32 4.34 -8.78
CA LEU A 265 13.65 3.98 -10.05
C LEU A 265 13.04 5.17 -10.78
N SER A 266 12.34 6.06 -10.07
CA SER A 266 11.52 7.11 -10.69
C SER A 266 12.30 8.01 -11.65
N GLY A 267 13.51 8.45 -11.23
CA GLY A 267 14.37 9.26 -12.07
C GLY A 267 14.83 8.55 -13.36
N SER A 268 15.13 7.25 -13.28
CA SER A 268 15.48 6.46 -14.46
C SER A 268 14.29 6.28 -15.40
N LEU A 269 13.09 6.03 -14.87
CA LEU A 269 11.86 5.95 -15.66
C LEU A 269 11.58 7.26 -16.39
N VAL A 270 11.56 8.38 -15.70
CA VAL A 270 11.27 9.69 -16.32
C VAL A 270 12.24 10.03 -17.44
N ARG A 271 13.53 9.68 -17.31
CA ARG A 271 14.55 9.99 -18.30
C ARG A 271 14.66 8.98 -19.43
N SER A 272 14.46 7.70 -19.16
CA SER A 272 14.94 6.63 -20.03
C SER A 272 13.88 5.67 -20.55
N VAL A 273 12.64 5.70 -20.00
CA VAL A 273 11.57 4.80 -20.50
C VAL A 273 11.35 4.99 -21.99
N GLY A 274 11.29 3.86 -22.73
CA GLY A 274 11.14 3.79 -24.18
C GLY A 274 9.93 2.95 -24.61
N VAL A 275 9.37 3.27 -25.78
CA VAL A 275 8.38 2.42 -26.43
C VAL A 275 9.04 1.08 -26.77
N GLY A 276 8.34 -0.02 -26.49
CA GLY A 276 8.87 -1.39 -26.61
C GLY A 276 9.46 -1.97 -25.33
N ASP A 277 9.65 -1.17 -24.27
CA ASP A 277 10.10 -1.67 -22.99
C ASP A 277 9.14 -2.73 -22.44
N ARG A 278 9.71 -3.78 -21.86
CA ARG A 278 8.94 -4.83 -21.19
C ARG A 278 8.91 -4.58 -19.68
N TRP A 279 7.72 -4.45 -19.14
CA TRP A 279 7.45 -4.34 -17.72
C TRP A 279 6.78 -5.61 -17.21
N VAL A 280 6.90 -5.86 -15.91
CA VAL A 280 6.18 -6.94 -15.24
C VAL A 280 5.25 -6.33 -14.21
N LEU A 281 4.00 -6.71 -14.26
CA LEU A 281 2.95 -6.27 -13.38
C LEU A 281 2.59 -7.39 -12.42
N ALA A 282 2.39 -7.08 -11.14
CA ALA A 282 1.80 -8.00 -10.17
C ALA A 282 0.32 -7.72 -10.02
N ARG A 283 -0.36 -8.53 -9.19
CA ARG A 283 -1.79 -8.38 -8.92
C ARG A 283 -2.17 -6.98 -8.41
N PRO A 284 -3.39 -6.55 -8.69
CA PRO A 284 -3.95 -5.32 -8.10
C PRO A 284 -4.10 -5.44 -6.58
N LEU A 285 -3.81 -4.35 -5.89
CA LEU A 285 -3.96 -4.20 -4.44
C LEU A 285 -4.40 -2.76 -4.13
N GLY A 286 -4.80 -2.51 -2.88
CA GLY A 286 -5.28 -1.19 -2.45
C GLY A 286 -6.79 -1.16 -2.31
N MET A 287 -7.27 -0.16 -1.59
CA MET A 287 -8.67 -0.03 -1.18
C MET A 287 -9.23 1.38 -1.39
N LEU A 288 -8.65 2.17 -2.31
CA LEU A 288 -9.26 3.45 -2.66
C LEU A 288 -10.50 3.18 -3.51
N GLU A 289 -11.66 3.58 -3.03
CA GLU A 289 -12.93 3.41 -3.72
C GLU A 289 -13.89 4.56 -3.39
N VAL A 290 -14.89 4.74 -4.22
CA VAL A 290 -16.04 5.60 -3.93
C VAL A 290 -17.12 4.71 -3.35
N ASP A 291 -17.41 4.88 -2.06
CA ASP A 291 -18.51 4.20 -1.40
C ASP A 291 -19.85 4.69 -1.98
N ARG A 292 -20.58 3.77 -2.57
CA ARG A 292 -21.90 3.99 -3.19
C ARG A 292 -23.06 3.44 -2.35
N SER A 293 -22.75 2.99 -1.11
CA SER A 293 -23.78 2.51 -0.19
C SER A 293 -24.75 3.64 0.19
N GLU A 294 -26.00 3.27 0.44
CA GLU A 294 -27.04 4.22 0.85
C GLU A 294 -26.95 4.54 2.36
N PRO A 295 -27.13 5.79 2.77
CA PRO A 295 -27.31 6.98 1.92
C PRO A 295 -26.00 7.43 1.26
N THR A 296 -26.03 7.67 -0.05
CA THR A 296 -24.86 8.09 -0.81
C THR A 296 -24.37 9.45 -0.33
N ARG A 297 -23.10 9.51 0.10
CA ARG A 297 -22.45 10.75 0.55
C ARG A 297 -21.69 11.41 -0.60
N ASP A 298 -21.70 12.74 -0.63
CA ASP A 298 -20.83 13.50 -1.51
C ASP A 298 -19.35 13.17 -1.24
N VAL A 299 -18.49 13.33 -2.24
CA VAL A 299 -17.08 12.93 -2.19
C VAL A 299 -16.18 14.15 -2.26
N LEU A 300 -15.19 14.20 -1.39
CA LEU A 300 -14.05 15.09 -1.47
C LEU A 300 -12.83 14.31 -1.95
N MET A 301 -12.29 14.65 -3.11
CA MET A 301 -11.05 14.10 -3.63
C MET A 301 -9.91 15.10 -3.52
N ILE A 302 -8.74 14.66 -3.04
CA ILE A 302 -7.57 15.53 -2.88
C ILE A 302 -6.37 14.86 -3.51
N ALA A 303 -5.85 15.46 -4.59
CA ALA A 303 -4.73 14.96 -5.36
C ALA A 303 -3.51 15.88 -5.30
N GLY A 304 -2.34 15.34 -4.96
CA GLY A 304 -1.06 16.06 -5.06
C GLY A 304 -0.17 15.49 -6.16
N GLY A 305 0.17 16.30 -7.18
CA GLY A 305 1.04 15.90 -8.29
C GLY A 305 0.51 14.65 -9.02
N THR A 306 1.33 13.59 -9.13
CA THR A 306 0.91 12.32 -9.77
C THR A 306 -0.09 11.51 -8.95
N GLY A 307 -0.42 11.91 -7.73
CA GLY A 307 -1.54 11.36 -6.97
C GLY A 307 -2.91 11.57 -7.65
N ILE A 308 -2.96 12.36 -8.72
CA ILE A 308 -4.15 12.46 -9.56
C ILE A 308 -4.48 11.16 -10.30
N ALA A 309 -3.49 10.29 -10.57
CA ALA A 309 -3.69 9.08 -11.36
C ALA A 309 -4.81 8.16 -10.84
N PRO A 310 -4.78 7.66 -9.58
CA PRO A 310 -5.87 6.82 -9.07
C PRO A 310 -7.21 7.56 -8.98
N LEU A 311 -7.21 8.86 -8.67
CA LEU A 311 -8.44 9.64 -8.61
C LEU A 311 -9.05 9.88 -9.99
N ARG A 312 -8.22 10.09 -11.02
CA ARG A 312 -8.67 10.14 -12.41
C ARG A 312 -9.27 8.80 -12.85
N CYS A 313 -8.67 7.68 -12.46
CA CYS A 313 -9.22 6.35 -12.70
C CYS A 313 -10.64 6.21 -12.11
N LEU A 314 -10.84 6.62 -10.85
CA LEU A 314 -12.14 6.66 -10.20
C LEU A 314 -13.13 7.57 -10.93
N LEU A 315 -12.72 8.78 -11.34
CA LEU A 315 -13.56 9.72 -12.08
C LEU A 315 -14.00 9.14 -13.43
N LEU A 316 -13.07 8.50 -14.18
CA LEU A 316 -13.38 7.87 -15.46
C LEU A 316 -14.33 6.69 -15.31
N ASP A 317 -14.22 5.93 -14.22
CA ASP A 317 -15.17 4.88 -13.93
C ASP A 317 -16.55 5.45 -13.57
N MET A 318 -16.59 6.51 -12.76
CA MET A 318 -17.83 7.22 -12.45
C MET A 318 -18.56 7.71 -13.69
N MET A 319 -17.86 8.09 -14.75
CA MET A 319 -18.49 8.47 -16.05
C MET A 319 -19.29 7.34 -16.70
N ARG A 320 -19.08 6.09 -16.29
CA ARG A 320 -19.84 4.93 -16.80
C ARG A 320 -21.17 4.72 -16.08
N HIS A 321 -21.41 5.44 -14.99
CA HIS A 321 -22.61 5.33 -14.16
C HIS A 321 -23.54 6.53 -14.37
N ALA A 322 -24.85 6.27 -14.36
CA ALA A 322 -25.87 7.31 -14.52
C ALA A 322 -25.98 8.19 -13.26
N ASP A 323 -25.94 7.54 -12.09
CA ASP A 323 -26.10 8.21 -10.80
C ASP A 323 -24.76 8.29 -10.07
N ASN A 324 -24.29 9.50 -9.88
CA ASN A 324 -23.03 9.77 -9.19
C ASN A 324 -23.22 10.75 -8.03
N PRO A 325 -22.54 10.53 -6.90
CA PRO A 325 -22.43 11.56 -5.86
C PRO A 325 -21.71 12.79 -6.41
N ARG A 326 -21.93 13.96 -5.82
CA ARG A 326 -21.17 15.14 -6.15
C ARG A 326 -19.72 14.95 -5.71
N VAL A 327 -18.80 15.29 -6.59
CA VAL A 327 -17.35 15.22 -6.33
C VAL A 327 -16.77 16.62 -6.33
N HIS A 328 -16.07 16.95 -5.25
CA HIS A 328 -15.24 18.14 -5.18
C HIS A 328 -13.77 17.71 -5.18
N LEU A 329 -13.09 17.91 -6.32
CA LEU A 329 -11.69 17.56 -6.52
C LEU A 329 -10.78 18.78 -6.28
N PHE A 330 -9.90 18.70 -5.29
CA PHE A 330 -8.76 19.61 -5.13
C PHE A 330 -7.54 18.97 -5.81
N TYR A 331 -7.03 19.59 -6.86
CA TYR A 331 -5.83 19.14 -7.56
C TYR A 331 -4.70 20.13 -7.35
N GLY A 332 -3.64 19.69 -6.67
CA GLY A 332 -2.54 20.52 -6.26
C GLY A 332 -1.20 20.15 -6.84
N ALA A 333 -0.37 21.16 -7.09
CA ALA A 333 1.01 21.06 -7.48
C ALA A 333 1.83 22.22 -6.90
N ARG A 334 3.17 22.15 -7.01
CA ARG A 334 4.02 23.23 -6.55
C ARG A 334 3.88 24.47 -7.43
N PHE A 335 3.95 24.31 -8.74
CA PHE A 335 3.82 25.39 -9.71
C PHE A 335 2.57 25.22 -10.57
N PRO A 336 2.01 26.32 -11.11
CA PRO A 336 0.86 26.23 -12.02
C PRO A 336 1.06 25.30 -13.21
N GLY A 337 2.27 25.30 -13.81
CA GLY A 337 2.62 24.43 -14.94
C GLY A 337 2.77 22.96 -14.60
N ASP A 338 2.87 22.63 -13.31
CA ASP A 338 2.95 21.24 -12.85
C ASP A 338 1.56 20.59 -12.65
N LEU A 339 0.48 21.35 -12.86
CA LEU A 339 -0.90 20.83 -12.92
C LEU A 339 -1.15 20.15 -14.27
N TYR A 340 -0.28 19.22 -14.64
CA TYR A 340 -0.14 18.68 -16.00
C TYR A 340 -1.40 17.97 -16.53
N ASP A 341 -2.22 17.38 -15.67
CA ASP A 341 -3.45 16.66 -16.05
C ASP A 341 -4.71 17.55 -15.99
N LEU A 342 -4.55 18.83 -15.69
CA LEU A 342 -5.66 19.76 -15.56
C LEU A 342 -6.49 19.89 -16.84
N PRO A 343 -5.93 19.88 -18.08
CA PRO A 343 -6.75 19.87 -19.30
C PRO A 343 -7.71 18.68 -19.36
N THR A 344 -7.22 17.46 -19.09
CA THR A 344 -8.04 16.25 -19.07
C THR A 344 -9.18 16.37 -18.06
N LEU A 345 -8.87 16.89 -16.86
CA LEU A 345 -9.87 17.09 -15.82
C LEU A 345 -10.93 18.14 -16.20
N VAL A 346 -10.50 19.20 -16.90
CA VAL A 346 -11.41 20.22 -17.43
C VAL A 346 -12.39 19.61 -18.44
N ASP A 347 -11.89 18.79 -19.36
CA ASP A 347 -12.71 18.11 -20.36
C ASP A 347 -13.70 17.14 -19.69
N LEU A 348 -13.28 16.42 -18.65
CA LEU A 348 -14.17 15.58 -17.85
C LEU A 348 -15.28 16.41 -17.17
N ALA A 349 -14.91 17.52 -16.51
CA ALA A 349 -15.88 18.36 -15.81
C ALA A 349 -16.89 19.02 -16.76
N ALA A 350 -16.50 19.27 -18.01
CA ALA A 350 -17.41 19.81 -19.03
C ALA A 350 -18.58 18.87 -19.34
N THR A 351 -18.40 17.56 -19.14
CA THR A 351 -19.40 16.53 -19.43
C THR A 351 -19.99 15.87 -18.16
N ALA A 352 -19.42 16.18 -16.99
CA ALA A 352 -19.80 15.62 -15.69
C ALA A 352 -20.32 16.71 -14.74
N PRO A 353 -21.63 17.00 -14.70
CA PRO A 353 -22.19 18.08 -13.85
C PRO A 353 -22.04 17.83 -12.37
N TRP A 354 -21.75 16.60 -11.94
CA TRP A 354 -21.46 16.22 -10.58
C TRP A 354 -20.00 16.47 -10.15
N LEU A 355 -19.09 16.82 -11.09
CA LEU A 355 -17.67 17.05 -10.83
C LEU A 355 -17.34 18.54 -10.76
N THR A 356 -16.81 18.97 -9.63
CA THR A 356 -16.25 20.31 -9.44
C THR A 356 -14.75 20.21 -9.19
N ILE A 357 -13.95 21.03 -9.88
CA ILE A 357 -12.49 21.01 -9.77
C ILE A 357 -11.99 22.33 -9.19
N GLN A 358 -11.15 22.23 -8.17
CA GLN A 358 -10.43 23.33 -7.56
C GLN A 358 -8.92 23.14 -7.78
N PRO A 359 -8.32 23.83 -8.77
CA PRO A 359 -6.87 23.82 -8.95
C PRO A 359 -6.17 24.59 -7.81
N VAL A 360 -5.05 24.04 -7.32
CA VAL A 360 -4.24 24.65 -6.26
C VAL A 360 -2.77 24.64 -6.67
N ALA A 361 -2.07 25.78 -6.54
CA ALA A 361 -0.63 25.82 -6.71
C ALA A 361 0.02 26.49 -5.50
N GLU A 362 1.12 25.96 -5.02
CA GLU A 362 1.82 26.55 -3.86
C GLU A 362 2.40 27.92 -4.22
N GLU A 363 2.90 28.04 -5.45
CA GLU A 363 3.47 29.25 -6.01
C GLU A 363 2.53 29.89 -7.04
N ASP A 364 2.57 31.22 -7.15
CA ASP A 364 1.73 31.94 -8.12
C ASP A 364 2.27 31.88 -9.54
N GLU A 365 3.57 31.86 -9.69
CA GLU A 365 4.29 31.96 -10.95
C GLU A 365 5.05 30.67 -11.27
N ASN A 366 5.21 30.42 -12.56
CA ASN A 366 6.06 29.34 -13.04
C ASN A 366 7.52 29.81 -13.07
N PRO A 367 8.46 29.00 -12.58
CA PRO A 367 9.87 29.21 -12.91
C PRO A 367 10.07 29.00 -14.42
N TRP A 368 11.13 29.55 -14.98
CA TRP A 368 11.42 29.53 -16.43
C TRP A 368 11.50 28.11 -17.04
N TRP A 369 11.70 27.10 -16.21
CA TRP A 369 11.79 25.69 -16.63
C TRP A 369 10.49 24.91 -16.49
N ALA A 370 9.48 25.44 -15.83
CA ALA A 370 8.16 24.81 -15.76
C ALA A 370 7.40 25.01 -17.07
N GLY A 371 6.45 24.13 -17.33
CA GLY A 371 5.58 24.24 -18.50
C GLY A 371 4.75 25.54 -18.50
N PRO A 372 4.14 25.89 -19.62
CA PRO A 372 3.32 27.10 -19.70
C PRO A 372 2.15 27.01 -18.72
N ARG A 373 1.76 28.16 -18.19
CA ARG A 373 0.53 28.27 -17.39
C ARG A 373 -0.65 27.99 -18.30
N GLN A 374 -1.55 27.13 -17.88
CA GLN A 374 -2.76 26.85 -18.63
C GLN A 374 -3.83 27.88 -18.29
N ASP A 375 -4.50 28.38 -19.34
CA ASP A 375 -5.68 29.23 -19.19
C ASP A 375 -6.85 28.36 -18.70
N LEU A 376 -7.43 28.75 -17.57
CA LEU A 376 -8.58 28.07 -17.04
C LEU A 376 -9.86 28.56 -17.71
N PRO A 377 -10.77 27.65 -18.12
CA PRO A 377 -12.10 28.05 -18.54
C PRO A 377 -12.81 28.86 -17.47
N ARG A 378 -13.64 29.84 -17.90
CA ARG A 378 -14.41 30.67 -16.92
C ARG A 378 -15.38 29.88 -16.05
N THR A 379 -15.70 28.67 -16.43
CA THR A 379 -16.58 27.75 -15.73
C THR A 379 -15.90 27.04 -14.57
N LEU A 380 -14.56 27.03 -14.52
CA LEU A 380 -13.81 26.47 -13.42
C LEU A 380 -13.54 27.48 -12.32
N HIS A 381 -13.39 26.98 -11.09
CA HIS A 381 -12.91 27.80 -9.99
C HIS A 381 -11.54 28.39 -10.30
N ARG A 382 -11.33 29.64 -9.91
CA ARG A 382 -10.01 30.26 -9.99
C ARG A 382 -9.00 29.42 -9.21
N ARG A 383 -7.79 29.25 -9.78
CA ARG A 383 -6.71 28.60 -9.06
C ARG A 383 -6.46 29.29 -7.72
N GLN A 384 -6.35 28.50 -6.67
CA GLN A 384 -5.94 28.99 -5.35
C GLN A 384 -4.43 28.91 -5.22
N THR A 385 -3.84 29.88 -4.50
CA THR A 385 -2.41 29.88 -4.16
C THR A 385 -2.23 29.44 -2.72
N GLY A 386 -1.28 28.51 -2.50
CA GLY A 386 -0.93 27.95 -1.21
C GLY A 386 -0.94 26.42 -1.22
N THR A 387 -0.77 25.83 -0.04
CA THR A 387 -0.72 24.37 0.10
C THR A 387 -2.13 23.77 -0.03
N LEU A 388 -2.19 22.50 -0.48
CA LEU A 388 -3.45 21.73 -0.55
C LEU A 388 -4.16 21.69 0.80
N VAL A 389 -3.42 21.48 1.90
CA VAL A 389 -3.99 21.45 3.25
C VAL A 389 -4.75 22.75 3.54
N ARG A 390 -4.12 23.90 3.29
CA ARG A 390 -4.75 25.21 3.52
C ARG A 390 -5.96 25.40 2.63
N ALA A 391 -5.84 25.05 1.34
CA ALA A 391 -6.92 25.20 0.36
C ALA A 391 -8.17 24.39 0.75
N VAL A 392 -7.98 23.19 1.31
CA VAL A 392 -9.09 22.32 1.72
C VAL A 392 -9.66 22.72 3.07
N THR A 393 -8.81 23.01 4.08
CA THR A 393 -9.25 23.27 5.45
C THR A 393 -9.89 24.66 5.65
N GLN A 394 -9.66 25.63 4.76
CA GLN A 394 -10.35 26.93 4.82
C GLN A 394 -11.87 26.82 4.68
N TRP A 395 -12.38 25.70 4.17
CA TRP A 395 -13.82 25.42 4.05
C TRP A 395 -14.41 24.81 5.34
N GLY A 396 -13.58 24.56 6.36
CA GLY A 396 -13.97 23.93 7.61
C GLY A 396 -13.95 22.41 7.55
N SER A 397 -14.92 21.79 8.24
CA SER A 397 -15.04 20.34 8.33
C SER A 397 -15.72 19.75 7.09
N TRP A 398 -15.28 18.54 6.70
CA TRP A 398 -15.87 17.73 5.64
C TRP A 398 -16.49 16.44 6.23
N ALA A 399 -17.10 16.55 7.42
CA ALA A 399 -17.65 15.42 8.14
C ALA A 399 -18.86 14.75 7.42
N ASP A 400 -19.52 15.48 6.54
CA ASP A 400 -20.65 15.03 5.72
C ASP A 400 -20.22 14.28 4.45
N ARG A 401 -18.91 14.12 4.21
CA ARG A 401 -18.38 13.57 2.97
C ARG A 401 -17.49 12.36 3.18
N GLN A 402 -17.41 11.55 2.15
CA GLN A 402 -16.31 10.61 1.96
C GLN A 402 -15.10 11.38 1.46
N VAL A 403 -13.94 11.20 2.06
CA VAL A 403 -12.70 11.91 1.70
C VAL A 403 -11.67 10.93 1.18
N ILE A 404 -11.19 11.14 -0.05
CA ILE A 404 -10.17 10.31 -0.69
C ILE A 404 -8.94 11.17 -0.96
N VAL A 405 -7.78 10.77 -0.43
CA VAL A 405 -6.54 11.53 -0.53
C VAL A 405 -5.47 10.71 -1.24
N SER A 406 -4.82 11.29 -2.26
CA SER A 406 -3.72 10.64 -2.97
C SER A 406 -2.59 11.60 -3.28
N GLY A 407 -1.33 11.17 -3.05
CA GLY A 407 -0.14 11.98 -3.29
C GLY A 407 1.08 11.47 -2.53
N SER A 408 2.09 12.34 -2.34
CA SER A 408 3.29 11.98 -1.62
C SER A 408 3.02 11.67 -0.14
N PRO A 409 3.85 10.83 0.51
CA PRO A 409 3.71 10.52 1.94
C PRO A 409 3.68 11.75 2.84
N GLU A 410 4.42 12.78 2.50
CA GLU A 410 4.46 14.04 3.23
C GLU A 410 3.13 14.79 3.11
N MET A 411 2.63 14.94 1.87
CA MET A 411 1.35 15.59 1.58
C MET A 411 0.20 14.83 2.24
N LEU A 412 0.16 13.49 2.15
CA LEU A 412 -0.84 12.66 2.79
C LEU A 412 -0.90 12.92 4.30
N ARG A 413 0.26 12.83 4.99
CA ARG A 413 0.33 13.07 6.44
C ARG A 413 -0.13 14.47 6.82
N ALA A 414 0.28 15.49 6.06
CA ALA A 414 -0.10 16.87 6.32
C ALA A 414 -1.61 17.08 6.12
N THR A 415 -2.15 16.58 5.00
CA THR A 415 -3.57 16.72 4.65
C THR A 415 -4.48 16.01 5.65
N VAL A 416 -4.18 14.75 5.99
CA VAL A 416 -4.97 13.98 6.97
C VAL A 416 -4.97 14.67 8.33
N ARG A 417 -3.80 15.12 8.82
CA ARG A 417 -3.74 15.87 10.09
C ARG A 417 -4.54 17.15 10.04
N GLY A 418 -4.44 17.91 8.94
CA GLY A 418 -5.18 19.17 8.78
C GLY A 418 -6.69 18.96 8.75
N LEU A 419 -7.17 17.92 8.02
CA LEU A 419 -8.59 17.57 7.93
C LEU A 419 -9.15 17.16 9.30
N VAL A 420 -8.45 16.30 10.03
CA VAL A 420 -8.85 15.87 11.38
C VAL A 420 -8.86 17.05 12.34
N ALA A 421 -7.85 17.93 12.30
CA ALA A 421 -7.82 19.15 13.12
C ALA A 421 -8.96 20.13 12.77
N ALA A 422 -9.44 20.14 11.52
CA ALA A 422 -10.60 20.93 11.09
C ALA A 422 -11.95 20.24 11.39
N GLY A 423 -11.95 19.07 12.07
CA GLY A 423 -13.16 18.40 12.52
C GLY A 423 -13.71 17.34 11.55
N THR A 424 -12.94 16.92 10.54
CA THR A 424 -13.32 15.79 9.68
C THR A 424 -13.01 14.47 10.40
N PRO A 425 -13.99 13.56 10.60
CA PRO A 425 -13.76 12.26 11.23
C PRO A 425 -12.70 11.44 10.48
N ARG A 426 -11.82 10.79 11.24
CA ARG A 426 -10.71 10.02 10.64
C ARG A 426 -11.21 8.84 9.79
N GLU A 427 -12.30 8.22 10.19
CA GLU A 427 -12.97 7.12 9.50
C GLU A 427 -13.55 7.51 8.14
N ASN A 428 -13.81 8.79 7.90
CA ASN A 428 -14.26 9.29 6.60
C ASN A 428 -13.11 9.49 5.61
N ILE A 429 -11.84 9.34 6.03
CA ILE A 429 -10.67 9.67 5.23
C ILE A 429 -9.96 8.38 4.80
N SER A 430 -9.98 8.11 3.50
CA SER A 430 -9.33 6.98 2.84
C SER A 430 -8.08 7.44 2.08
N PHE A 431 -7.02 6.66 2.14
CA PHE A 431 -5.79 6.83 1.36
C PHE A 431 -4.98 5.53 1.36
N ASP A 432 -4.24 5.28 0.29
CA ASP A 432 -3.29 4.17 0.28
C ASP A 432 -2.08 4.51 1.14
N ARG A 433 -1.71 3.60 2.02
CA ARG A 433 -0.48 3.74 2.81
C ARG A 433 0.73 3.58 1.89
N PRO A 434 1.67 4.53 1.89
CA PRO A 434 2.86 4.50 1.06
C PRO A 434 3.82 3.36 1.41
#